data_147b8387c664389206b9a1ee408c37c3
#
_entry.id   147b8387c664389206b9a1ee408c37c3
#
_cell.length_a   1.000
_cell.length_b   1.000
_cell.length_c   1.000
_cell.angle_alpha   90.00
_cell.angle_beta   90.00
_cell.angle_gamma   90.00
#
_symmetry.space_group_name_H-M   'P 1'
#
loop_
_entity.id
_entity.type
_entity.pdbx_description
1 polymer ?
#
loop_
_entity_poly.entity_id
_entity_poly.type
_entity_poly.pdbx_seq_one_letter_code
_entity_poly.pdbx_strand_id
1 'polypeptide(L)'
;KKIFVLCILLCILATIFCTNMPFYTRADGEVDLTCKSACLVDYASGTVLFSQNPKEHLPIASMVKMMTILITLEEFDKGNLTKDTMITTTENASGMGGSQVFIDPYVEYSAGDLLKSVVMASANDASVALAEHISGSEKTFVSRMNEKAKELNMNDTHYVNCTGLPAPEQYSCAYDCAIVLKEVAEHELYHEFSTIWMDELVHPSGRKTELVNTNRLIKYYDGCDGGKTGSTNEAGCCLSASAKRNNMRLISVIIGAKNSQTRFNECSKLFNYGFANFESKNIISLNSPVANLKVNKGKKETVDIFANEDFSVIVKKGGEHNYDVTFENPAKISAPKKEGETVGKAIISKDGNVVKEISLIIKETLEPLTLKDCFDKIVETW
;
A
#
# COMPACT_ATOMS: atom_id res chain seq x y z
N LYS A 1 21.35 -33.35 -28.66
CA LYS A 1 21.79 -32.70 -27.40
C LYS A 1 21.29 -31.29 -27.25
N LYS A 2 21.40 -30.39 -28.28
CA LYS A 2 20.94 -28.97 -28.19
C LYS A 2 19.44 -28.82 -27.98
N ILE A 3 18.62 -29.69 -28.64
CA ILE A 3 17.14 -29.67 -28.48
C ILE A 3 16.73 -30.12 -27.07
N PHE A 4 17.43 -31.11 -26.50
CA PHE A 4 17.14 -31.60 -25.14
C PHE A 4 17.45 -30.55 -24.06
N VAL A 5 18.54 -29.78 -24.23
CA VAL A 5 18.90 -28.67 -23.34
C VAL A 5 17.89 -27.54 -23.44
N LEU A 6 17.38 -27.25 -24.65
CA LEU A 6 16.37 -26.21 -24.87
C LEU A 6 15.02 -26.59 -24.21
N CYS A 7 14.63 -27.86 -24.28
CA CYS A 7 13.42 -28.35 -23.60
C CYS A 7 13.55 -28.29 -22.07
N ILE A 8 14.73 -28.60 -21.51
CA ILE A 8 14.98 -28.47 -20.06
C ILE A 8 14.96 -27.00 -19.63
N LEU A 9 15.56 -26.09 -20.42
CA LEU A 9 15.49 -24.63 -20.13
C LEU A 9 14.05 -24.10 -20.21
N LEU A 10 13.25 -24.55 -21.19
CA LEU A 10 11.84 -24.17 -21.29
C LEU A 10 11.01 -24.72 -20.10
N CYS A 11 11.29 -25.94 -19.64
CA CYS A 11 10.63 -26.51 -18.45
C CYS A 11 11.02 -25.76 -17.17
N ILE A 12 12.29 -25.36 -17.03
CA ILE A 12 12.76 -24.58 -15.88
C ILE A 12 12.15 -23.15 -15.90
N LEU A 13 12.07 -22.51 -17.07
CA LEU A 13 11.36 -21.22 -17.23
C LEU A 13 9.86 -21.34 -16.93
N ALA A 14 9.22 -22.42 -17.36
CA ALA A 14 7.80 -22.67 -17.05
C ALA A 14 7.55 -22.90 -15.54
N THR A 15 8.48 -23.56 -14.84
CA THR A 15 8.35 -23.74 -13.37
C THR A 15 8.58 -22.44 -12.59
N ILE A 16 9.47 -21.55 -13.06
CA ILE A 16 9.68 -20.22 -12.44
C ILE A 16 8.46 -19.30 -12.66
N PHE A 17 7.76 -19.44 -13.78
CA PHE A 17 6.53 -18.67 -14.04
C PHE A 17 5.31 -19.14 -13.22
N CYS A 18 5.28 -20.43 -12.79
CA CYS A 18 4.17 -20.95 -11.98
C CYS A 18 4.28 -20.63 -10.47
N THR A 19 5.42 -20.16 -9.97
CA THR A 19 5.62 -19.92 -8.53
C THR A 19 5.15 -18.56 -8.04
N ASN A 20 4.74 -17.65 -8.94
CA ASN A 20 4.25 -16.30 -8.59
C ASN A 20 2.73 -16.13 -8.76
N MET A 21 1.95 -17.21 -8.89
CA MET A 21 0.50 -17.06 -8.83
C MET A 21 0.06 -17.00 -7.36
N PRO A 22 -0.63 -15.92 -6.95
CA PRO A 22 -1.21 -15.88 -5.61
C PRO A 22 -2.18 -17.06 -5.47
N PHE A 23 -1.99 -17.86 -4.43
CA PHE A 23 -2.89 -18.97 -4.10
C PHE A 23 -4.27 -18.41 -3.79
N TYR A 24 -5.24 -18.58 -4.70
CA TYR A 24 -6.64 -18.29 -4.45
C TYR A 24 -7.21 -19.43 -3.57
N THR A 25 -7.15 -19.29 -2.27
CA THR A 25 -7.93 -20.19 -1.38
C THR A 25 -9.38 -19.76 -1.46
N ARG A 26 -10.24 -20.62 -2.03
CA ARG A 26 -11.70 -20.50 -1.86
C ARG A 26 -11.98 -20.64 -0.37
N ALA A 27 -12.43 -19.58 0.27
CA ALA A 27 -12.73 -19.61 1.69
C ALA A 27 -13.91 -20.51 1.96
N ASP A 28 -13.76 -21.45 2.89
CA ASP A 28 -14.85 -22.26 3.45
C ASP A 28 -15.69 -21.39 4.39
N GLY A 29 -16.56 -20.57 3.82
CA GLY A 29 -17.50 -19.70 4.48
C GLY A 29 -18.15 -18.83 3.42
N GLU A 30 -19.39 -19.12 3.10
CA GLU A 30 -20.11 -18.47 2.01
C GLU A 30 -20.42 -17.01 2.39
N VAL A 31 -19.55 -16.08 1.96
CA VAL A 31 -19.91 -14.66 1.96
C VAL A 31 -20.73 -14.43 0.69
N ASP A 32 -22.03 -14.33 0.86
CA ASP A 32 -22.94 -14.03 -0.25
C ASP A 32 -22.87 -12.55 -0.62
N LEU A 33 -22.40 -12.27 -1.83
CA LEU A 33 -22.28 -10.95 -2.43
C LEU A 33 -23.05 -10.88 -3.74
N THR A 34 -23.64 -9.73 -4.01
CA THR A 34 -24.43 -9.48 -5.23
C THR A 34 -23.70 -8.61 -6.25
N CYS A 35 -22.53 -8.08 -5.91
CA CYS A 35 -21.69 -7.31 -6.80
C CYS A 35 -21.10 -8.18 -7.92
N LYS A 36 -20.60 -7.56 -8.98
CA LYS A 36 -20.00 -8.28 -10.12
C LYS A 36 -18.65 -8.88 -9.75
N SER A 37 -17.82 -8.13 -9.08
CA SER A 37 -16.46 -8.51 -8.71
C SER A 37 -16.12 -8.01 -7.31
N ALA A 38 -15.36 -8.82 -6.55
CA ALA A 38 -14.92 -8.48 -5.20
C ALA A 38 -13.57 -9.13 -4.86
N CYS A 39 -12.83 -8.48 -3.98
CA CYS A 39 -11.59 -9.00 -3.42
C CYS A 39 -11.41 -8.52 -1.98
N LEU A 40 -10.93 -9.41 -1.11
CA LEU A 40 -10.46 -9.07 0.23
C LEU A 40 -9.00 -9.49 0.34
N VAL A 41 -8.14 -8.56 0.68
CA VAL A 41 -6.68 -8.75 0.72
C VAL A 41 -6.16 -8.34 2.08
N ASP A 42 -5.22 -9.12 2.62
CA ASP A 42 -4.40 -8.70 3.74
C ASP A 42 -3.36 -7.68 3.27
N TYR A 43 -3.35 -6.52 3.89
CA TYR A 43 -2.47 -5.41 3.52
C TYR A 43 -0.98 -5.77 3.62
N ALA A 44 -0.58 -6.43 4.70
CA ALA A 44 0.84 -6.69 4.98
C ALA A 44 1.44 -7.71 4.01
N SER A 45 0.74 -8.82 3.78
CA SER A 45 1.25 -9.93 2.94
C SER A 45 0.78 -9.89 1.49
N GLY A 46 -0.23 -9.08 1.16
CA GLY A 46 -0.90 -9.14 -0.15
C GLY A 46 -1.72 -10.41 -0.37
N THR A 47 -1.89 -11.25 0.66
CA THR A 47 -2.62 -12.51 0.55
C THR A 47 -4.11 -12.26 0.31
N VAL A 48 -4.67 -12.90 -0.71
CA VAL A 48 -6.10 -12.85 -1.00
C VAL A 48 -6.85 -13.76 -0.04
N LEU A 49 -7.73 -13.19 0.78
CA LEU A 49 -8.53 -13.90 1.78
C LEU A 49 -9.92 -14.29 1.27
N PHE A 50 -10.45 -13.53 0.31
CA PHE A 50 -11.70 -13.80 -0.39
C PHE A 50 -11.61 -13.21 -1.80
N SER A 51 -12.21 -13.88 -2.78
CA SER A 51 -12.34 -13.36 -4.13
C SER A 51 -13.59 -13.87 -4.85
N GLN A 52 -14.19 -12.97 -5.64
CA GLN A 52 -15.26 -13.24 -6.59
C GLN A 52 -14.93 -12.50 -7.87
N ASN A 53 -14.68 -13.21 -8.98
CA ASN A 53 -14.29 -12.66 -10.27
C ASN A 53 -13.18 -11.58 -10.20
N PRO A 54 -12.08 -11.81 -9.43
CA PRO A 54 -11.16 -10.75 -9.03
C PRO A 54 -10.37 -10.12 -10.18
N LYS A 55 -10.31 -10.76 -11.35
CA LYS A 55 -9.58 -10.32 -12.54
C LYS A 55 -10.49 -9.92 -13.70
N GLU A 56 -11.80 -9.85 -13.49
CA GLU A 56 -12.74 -9.40 -14.50
C GLU A 56 -12.49 -7.94 -14.84
N HIS A 57 -12.32 -7.60 -16.13
CA HIS A 57 -12.14 -6.24 -16.60
C HIS A 57 -13.47 -5.50 -16.55
N LEU A 58 -13.55 -4.54 -15.63
CA LEU A 58 -14.76 -3.77 -15.38
C LEU A 58 -14.47 -2.28 -15.33
N PRO A 59 -15.42 -1.42 -15.72
CA PRO A 59 -15.34 -0.01 -15.44
C PRO A 59 -15.41 0.21 -13.93
N ILE A 60 -14.53 1.04 -13.40
CA ILE A 60 -14.38 1.28 -11.96
C ILE A 60 -14.73 2.71 -11.52
N ALA A 61 -15.17 3.52 -12.48
CA ALA A 61 -15.50 4.93 -12.25
C ALA A 61 -14.38 5.68 -11.48
N SER A 62 -14.74 6.55 -10.56
CA SER A 62 -13.79 7.38 -9.80
C SER A 62 -12.80 6.59 -8.90
N MET A 63 -12.83 5.26 -8.88
CA MET A 63 -11.73 4.50 -8.28
C MET A 63 -10.42 4.63 -9.08
N VAL A 64 -10.47 5.04 -10.36
CA VAL A 64 -9.31 5.47 -11.17
C VAL A 64 -8.46 6.49 -10.41
N LYS A 65 -9.07 7.38 -9.64
CA LYS A 65 -8.35 8.41 -8.86
C LYS A 65 -7.42 7.85 -7.77
N MET A 66 -7.49 6.57 -7.44
CA MET A 66 -6.49 5.98 -6.56
C MET A 66 -5.09 6.05 -7.19
N MET A 67 -4.97 5.82 -8.51
CA MET A 67 -3.70 5.99 -9.22
C MET A 67 -3.29 7.47 -9.31
N THR A 68 -4.23 8.38 -9.50
CA THR A 68 -3.98 9.83 -9.48
C THR A 68 -3.45 10.27 -8.10
N ILE A 69 -4.08 9.78 -7.02
CA ILE A 69 -3.65 10.04 -5.64
C ILE A 69 -2.25 9.45 -5.42
N LEU A 70 -1.99 8.20 -5.81
CA LEU A 70 -0.69 7.55 -5.64
C LEU A 70 0.44 8.34 -6.28
N ILE A 71 0.32 8.69 -7.56
CA ILE A 71 1.35 9.45 -8.26
C ILE A 71 1.56 10.82 -7.61
N THR A 72 0.47 11.47 -7.15
CA THR A 72 0.58 12.75 -6.45
C THR A 72 1.33 12.60 -5.13
N LEU A 73 1.02 11.57 -4.33
CA LEU A 73 1.71 11.29 -3.06
C LEU A 73 3.20 10.99 -3.27
N GLU A 74 3.55 10.25 -4.31
CA GLU A 74 4.96 10.02 -4.67
C GLU A 74 5.72 11.32 -5.00
N GLU A 75 5.04 12.34 -5.57
CA GLU A 75 5.67 13.63 -5.80
C GLU A 75 5.87 14.43 -4.50
N PHE A 76 4.99 14.26 -3.50
CA PHE A 76 5.22 14.78 -2.15
C PHE A 76 6.42 14.10 -1.50
N ASP A 77 6.53 12.79 -1.57
CA ASP A 77 7.64 12.04 -0.96
C ASP A 77 9.00 12.35 -1.60
N LYS A 78 9.01 12.62 -2.91
CA LYS A 78 10.22 13.06 -3.63
C LYS A 78 10.60 14.52 -3.31
N GLY A 79 9.74 15.25 -2.62
CA GLY A 79 9.92 16.69 -2.35
C GLY A 79 9.65 17.60 -3.55
N ASN A 80 9.09 17.07 -4.65
CA ASN A 80 8.68 17.86 -5.82
C ASN A 80 7.42 18.69 -5.53
N LEU A 81 6.59 18.23 -4.58
CA LEU A 81 5.43 18.94 -4.06
C LEU A 81 5.52 19.07 -2.53
N THR A 82 5.00 20.17 -2.02
CA THR A 82 4.67 20.37 -0.60
C THR A 82 3.19 20.72 -0.47
N LYS A 83 2.61 20.63 0.73
CA LYS A 83 1.20 21.03 0.92
C LYS A 83 0.94 22.47 0.48
N ASP A 84 1.93 23.34 0.62
CA ASP A 84 1.87 24.77 0.29
C ASP A 84 2.28 25.10 -1.15
N THR A 85 2.67 24.10 -1.97
CA THR A 85 2.97 24.33 -3.39
C THR A 85 1.73 24.85 -4.09
N MET A 86 1.81 26.05 -4.67
CA MET A 86 0.70 26.69 -5.37
C MET A 86 0.61 26.18 -6.81
N ILE A 87 -0.56 25.75 -7.21
CA ILE A 87 -0.89 25.20 -8.53
C ILE A 87 -1.89 26.14 -9.20
N THR A 88 -1.47 26.73 -10.31
CA THR A 88 -2.36 27.53 -11.16
C THR A 88 -3.25 26.60 -11.96
N THR A 89 -4.57 26.75 -11.80
CA THR A 89 -5.58 25.93 -12.47
C THR A 89 -5.78 26.37 -13.91
N THR A 90 -6.21 25.48 -14.77
CA THR A 90 -6.50 25.73 -16.18
C THR A 90 -8.01 25.78 -16.44
N GLU A 91 -8.42 26.25 -17.62
CA GLU A 91 -9.82 26.14 -18.06
C GLU A 91 -10.24 24.67 -18.22
N ASN A 92 -9.31 23.80 -18.65
CA ASN A 92 -9.58 22.37 -18.79
C ASN A 92 -9.92 21.76 -17.41
N ALA A 93 -9.10 22.01 -16.40
CA ALA A 93 -9.35 21.51 -15.05
C ALA A 93 -10.66 22.06 -14.47
N SER A 94 -10.88 23.37 -14.51
CA SER A 94 -12.08 24.01 -13.94
C SER A 94 -13.36 23.67 -14.70
N GLY A 95 -13.26 23.32 -15.99
CA GLY A 95 -14.38 22.93 -16.86
C GLY A 95 -14.82 21.47 -16.72
N MET A 96 -14.14 20.67 -15.85
CA MET A 96 -14.46 19.25 -15.72
C MET A 96 -15.87 19.02 -15.15
N GLY A 97 -16.55 18.01 -15.71
CA GLY A 97 -17.86 17.58 -15.24
C GLY A 97 -17.80 16.56 -14.10
N GLY A 98 -18.95 16.17 -13.58
CA GLY A 98 -19.11 15.16 -12.54
C GLY A 98 -18.86 15.72 -11.13
N SER A 99 -18.18 14.96 -10.26
CA SER A 99 -17.85 15.44 -8.90
C SER A 99 -16.80 16.54 -8.98
N GLN A 100 -17.07 17.68 -8.36
CA GLN A 100 -16.23 18.87 -8.43
C GLN A 100 -16.17 19.57 -7.07
N VAL A 101 -15.12 20.34 -6.87
CA VAL A 101 -15.04 21.35 -5.79
C VAL A 101 -15.11 22.77 -6.34
N PHE A 102 -15.35 22.89 -7.65
CA PHE A 102 -15.58 24.14 -8.36
C PHE A 102 -14.39 25.11 -8.29
N ILE A 103 -13.20 24.62 -8.61
CA ILE A 103 -12.00 25.48 -8.73
C ILE A 103 -12.21 26.49 -9.85
N ASP A 104 -11.74 27.74 -9.62
CA ASP A 104 -11.84 28.81 -10.61
C ASP A 104 -10.63 28.72 -11.59
N PRO A 105 -10.78 29.00 -12.90
CA PRO A 105 -9.68 28.97 -13.85
C PRO A 105 -8.66 30.08 -13.60
N TYR A 106 -7.39 29.81 -13.86
CA TYR A 106 -6.26 30.74 -13.70
C TYR A 106 -6.07 31.25 -12.26
N VAL A 107 -6.59 30.52 -11.29
CA VAL A 107 -6.47 30.80 -9.86
C VAL A 107 -5.53 29.78 -9.22
N GLU A 108 -4.76 30.19 -8.26
CA GLU A 108 -3.84 29.32 -7.53
C GLU A 108 -4.54 28.64 -6.35
N TYR A 109 -4.34 27.33 -6.26
CA TYR A 109 -4.76 26.51 -5.11
C TYR A 109 -3.56 25.71 -4.60
N SER A 110 -3.53 25.45 -3.29
CA SER A 110 -2.47 24.62 -2.72
C SER A 110 -2.60 23.17 -3.18
N ALA A 111 -1.46 22.50 -3.41
CA ALA A 111 -1.43 21.08 -3.75
C ALA A 111 -2.07 20.21 -2.65
N GLY A 112 -1.92 20.61 -1.38
CA GLY A 112 -2.58 19.96 -0.24
C GLY A 112 -4.09 20.02 -0.32
N ASP A 113 -4.68 21.19 -0.61
CA ASP A 113 -6.13 21.35 -0.74
C ASP A 113 -6.69 20.62 -1.97
N LEU A 114 -5.97 20.63 -3.09
CA LEU A 114 -6.36 19.88 -4.27
C LEU A 114 -6.33 18.37 -3.99
N LEU A 115 -5.28 17.84 -3.38
CA LEU A 115 -5.19 16.42 -3.02
C LEU A 115 -6.28 16.04 -2.00
N LYS A 116 -6.51 16.84 -0.96
CA LYS A 116 -7.61 16.67 0.01
C LYS A 116 -8.95 16.59 -0.70
N SER A 117 -9.20 17.46 -1.66
CA SER A 117 -10.44 17.49 -2.47
C SER A 117 -10.63 16.22 -3.30
N VAL A 118 -9.55 15.68 -3.88
CA VAL A 118 -9.58 14.40 -4.61
C VAL A 118 -9.87 13.22 -3.68
N VAL A 119 -9.21 13.17 -2.53
CA VAL A 119 -9.37 12.08 -1.55
C VAL A 119 -10.78 12.07 -0.96
N MET A 120 -11.27 13.21 -0.46
CA MET A 120 -12.54 13.29 0.26
C MET A 120 -13.75 13.38 -0.68
N ALA A 121 -13.76 14.40 -1.53
CA ALA A 121 -14.92 14.73 -2.38
C ALA A 121 -14.87 14.09 -3.76
N SER A 122 -13.77 13.39 -4.11
CA SER A 122 -13.62 12.77 -5.43
C SER A 122 -13.60 13.77 -6.59
N ALA A 123 -13.08 14.98 -6.36
CA ALA A 123 -13.09 16.11 -7.27
C ALA A 123 -12.36 15.83 -8.59
N ASN A 124 -13.06 15.92 -9.71
CA ASN A 124 -12.49 15.73 -11.05
C ASN A 124 -11.62 16.91 -11.45
N ASP A 125 -12.08 18.12 -11.19
CA ASP A 125 -11.39 19.38 -11.44
C ASP A 125 -10.03 19.42 -10.71
N ALA A 126 -10.00 19.11 -9.42
CA ALA A 126 -8.76 19.01 -8.65
C ALA A 126 -7.83 17.89 -9.16
N SER A 127 -8.40 16.75 -9.62
CA SER A 127 -7.62 15.64 -10.19
C SER A 127 -6.89 16.06 -11.47
N VAL A 128 -7.58 16.78 -12.37
CA VAL A 128 -6.98 17.29 -13.61
C VAL A 128 -5.95 18.38 -13.32
N ALA A 129 -6.23 19.31 -12.38
CA ALA A 129 -5.27 20.34 -12.00
C ALA A 129 -3.95 19.74 -11.47
N LEU A 130 -4.02 18.73 -10.60
CA LEU A 130 -2.84 17.97 -10.15
C LEU A 130 -2.11 17.28 -11.30
N ALA A 131 -2.85 16.57 -12.16
CA ALA A 131 -2.29 15.84 -13.29
C ALA A 131 -1.55 16.76 -14.27
N GLU A 132 -2.14 17.90 -14.61
CA GLU A 132 -1.53 18.90 -15.49
C GLU A 132 -0.30 19.54 -14.88
N HIS A 133 -0.34 19.87 -13.61
CA HIS A 133 0.82 20.43 -12.90
C HIS A 133 1.99 19.44 -12.84
N ILE A 134 1.72 18.18 -12.47
CA ILE A 134 2.74 17.14 -12.29
C ILE A 134 3.38 16.71 -13.62
N SER A 135 2.62 16.68 -14.70
CA SER A 135 3.06 16.08 -15.97
C SER A 135 2.94 17.00 -17.19
N GLY A 136 2.55 18.26 -17.00
CA GLY A 136 2.36 19.25 -18.06
C GLY A 136 1.06 19.08 -18.86
N SER A 137 0.43 17.89 -18.81
CA SER A 137 -0.89 17.62 -19.41
C SER A 137 -1.53 16.36 -18.81
N GLU A 138 -2.85 16.27 -18.83
CA GLU A 138 -3.58 15.05 -18.45
C GLU A 138 -3.12 13.85 -19.29
N LYS A 139 -2.90 14.03 -20.60
CA LYS A 139 -2.44 12.95 -21.50
C LYS A 139 -1.11 12.36 -21.06
N THR A 140 -0.13 13.19 -20.72
CA THR A 140 1.18 12.73 -20.23
C THR A 140 1.04 12.06 -18.85
N PHE A 141 0.18 12.58 -18.01
CA PHE A 141 -0.12 11.99 -16.70
C PHE A 141 -0.74 10.58 -16.84
N VAL A 142 -1.68 10.39 -17.77
CA VAL A 142 -2.28 9.08 -18.07
C VAL A 142 -1.25 8.07 -18.56
N SER A 143 -0.29 8.49 -19.39
CA SER A 143 0.83 7.61 -19.77
C SER A 143 1.60 7.15 -18.53
N ARG A 144 1.89 8.06 -17.60
CA ARG A 144 2.54 7.76 -16.32
C ARG A 144 1.69 6.86 -15.42
N MET A 145 0.35 7.01 -15.41
CA MET A 145 -0.56 6.10 -14.70
C MET A 145 -0.44 4.66 -15.22
N ASN A 146 -0.37 4.49 -16.55
CA ASN A 146 -0.23 3.15 -17.15
C ASN A 146 1.18 2.57 -16.97
N GLU A 147 2.23 3.39 -16.91
CA GLU A 147 3.58 2.96 -16.55
C GLU A 147 3.60 2.48 -15.10
N LYS A 148 3.03 3.24 -14.16
CA LYS A 148 2.92 2.86 -12.75
C LYS A 148 2.11 1.57 -12.57
N ALA A 149 1.01 1.39 -13.30
CA ALA A 149 0.25 0.14 -13.28
C ALA A 149 1.12 -1.07 -13.68
N LYS A 150 1.97 -0.93 -14.70
CA LYS A 150 2.92 -1.98 -15.11
C LYS A 150 3.98 -2.25 -14.02
N GLU A 151 4.54 -1.21 -13.41
CA GLU A 151 5.50 -1.32 -12.30
C GLU A 151 4.90 -2.12 -11.13
N LEU A 152 3.61 -1.88 -10.83
CA LEU A 152 2.88 -2.56 -9.77
C LEU A 152 2.31 -3.94 -10.19
N ASN A 153 2.62 -4.42 -11.42
CA ASN A 153 2.09 -5.66 -11.98
C ASN A 153 0.54 -5.70 -12.05
N MET A 154 -0.10 -4.55 -12.23
CA MET A 154 -1.54 -4.41 -12.43
C MET A 154 -1.88 -4.74 -13.90
N ASN A 155 -1.80 -6.02 -14.25
CA ASN A 155 -1.88 -6.48 -15.66
C ASN A 155 -3.30 -6.44 -16.23
N ASP A 156 -4.31 -6.31 -15.36
CA ASP A 156 -5.73 -6.27 -15.73
C ASP A 156 -6.30 -4.83 -15.61
N THR A 157 -5.44 -3.81 -15.83
CA THR A 157 -5.79 -2.39 -15.69
C THR A 157 -5.29 -1.57 -16.88
N HIS A 158 -6.17 -0.69 -17.40
CA HIS A 158 -5.83 0.32 -18.38
C HIS A 158 -6.53 1.65 -18.09
N TYR A 159 -5.76 2.71 -17.98
CA TYR A 159 -6.23 4.07 -17.71
C TYR A 159 -6.27 4.90 -18.98
N VAL A 160 -7.36 5.68 -19.18
CA VAL A 160 -7.55 6.57 -20.34
C VAL A 160 -7.68 8.04 -19.89
N ASN A 161 -8.12 8.27 -18.64
CA ASN A 161 -8.15 9.59 -17.99
C ASN A 161 -7.79 9.48 -16.51
N CYS A 162 -7.52 10.61 -15.86
CA CYS A 162 -7.14 10.65 -14.45
C CYS A 162 -8.33 10.73 -13.48
N THR A 163 -9.57 10.78 -13.99
CA THR A 163 -10.78 11.06 -13.21
C THR A 163 -11.71 9.87 -13.03
N GLY A 164 -11.68 8.92 -13.95
CA GLY A 164 -12.61 7.79 -14.02
C GLY A 164 -13.96 8.14 -14.64
N LEU A 165 -14.05 9.24 -15.39
CA LEU A 165 -15.17 9.48 -16.28
C LEU A 165 -15.23 8.38 -17.35
N PRO A 166 -16.42 7.99 -17.82
CA PRO A 166 -16.55 6.93 -18.82
C PRO A 166 -15.70 7.21 -20.06
N ALA A 167 -14.90 6.23 -20.44
CA ALA A 167 -14.10 6.28 -21.67
C ALA A 167 -13.96 4.86 -22.23
N PRO A 168 -13.95 4.68 -23.55
CA PRO A 168 -13.65 3.39 -24.17
C PRO A 168 -12.30 2.85 -23.67
N GLU A 169 -12.21 1.55 -23.48
CA GLU A 169 -10.99 0.84 -23.07
C GLU A 169 -10.44 1.21 -21.68
N GLN A 170 -11.17 1.99 -20.88
CA GLN A 170 -10.82 2.25 -19.49
C GLN A 170 -11.42 1.18 -18.58
N TYR A 171 -10.56 0.35 -17.98
CA TYR A 171 -10.98 -0.74 -17.10
C TYR A 171 -9.94 -1.00 -16.00
N SER A 172 -10.37 -1.74 -15.01
CA SER A 172 -9.51 -2.37 -14.00
C SER A 172 -10.21 -3.62 -13.47
N CYS A 173 -9.63 -4.28 -12.48
CA CYS A 173 -10.21 -5.41 -11.80
C CYS A 173 -10.15 -5.24 -10.27
N ALA A 174 -10.87 -6.07 -9.51
CA ALA A 174 -10.89 -5.93 -8.05
C ALA A 174 -9.52 -6.19 -7.42
N TYR A 175 -8.74 -7.11 -7.98
CA TYR A 175 -7.40 -7.40 -7.48
C TYR A 175 -6.45 -6.21 -7.68
N ASP A 176 -6.41 -5.63 -8.87
CA ASP A 176 -5.55 -4.48 -9.18
C ASP A 176 -5.97 -3.23 -8.38
N CYS A 177 -7.29 -3.05 -8.16
CA CYS A 177 -7.78 -2.00 -7.26
C CYS A 177 -7.30 -2.19 -5.81
N ALA A 178 -7.13 -3.42 -5.35
CA ALA A 178 -6.57 -3.68 -4.03
C ALA A 178 -5.07 -3.36 -3.98
N ILE A 179 -4.32 -3.67 -5.06
CA ILE A 179 -2.90 -3.33 -5.17
C ILE A 179 -2.70 -1.82 -5.07
N VAL A 180 -3.38 -1.03 -5.90
CA VAL A 180 -3.19 0.42 -5.89
C VAL A 180 -3.61 1.06 -4.57
N LEU A 181 -4.68 0.57 -3.91
CA LEU A 181 -5.05 1.10 -2.59
C LEU A 181 -4.03 0.71 -1.51
N LYS A 182 -3.41 -0.46 -1.62
CA LYS A 182 -2.31 -0.86 -0.73
C LYS A 182 -1.17 0.15 -0.82
N GLU A 183 -0.70 0.46 -2.01
CA GLU A 183 0.38 1.44 -2.23
C GLU A 183 -0.02 2.84 -1.70
N VAL A 184 -1.22 3.32 -2.03
CA VAL A 184 -1.74 4.60 -1.52
C VAL A 184 -1.74 4.65 0.01
N ALA A 185 -2.11 3.55 0.67
CA ALA A 185 -2.19 3.47 2.14
C ALA A 185 -0.83 3.35 2.83
N GLU A 186 0.29 3.30 2.11
CA GLU A 186 1.64 3.38 2.68
C GLU A 186 2.06 4.82 3.01
N HIS A 187 1.39 5.82 2.41
CA HIS A 187 1.71 7.22 2.58
C HIS A 187 0.97 7.85 3.77
N GLU A 188 1.71 8.43 4.72
CA GLU A 188 1.13 9.09 5.90
C GLU A 188 0.19 10.25 5.50
N LEU A 189 0.58 11.06 4.50
CA LEU A 189 -0.22 12.19 4.02
C LEU A 189 -1.60 11.74 3.51
N TYR A 190 -1.71 10.54 2.95
CA TYR A 190 -3.01 9.99 2.56
C TYR A 190 -3.93 9.83 3.77
N HIS A 191 -3.43 9.25 4.87
CA HIS A 191 -4.22 9.03 6.07
C HIS A 191 -4.61 10.31 6.78
N GLU A 192 -3.82 11.38 6.63
CA GLU A 192 -4.17 12.71 7.13
C GLU A 192 -5.50 13.20 6.52
N PHE A 193 -5.75 12.91 5.23
CA PHE A 193 -6.97 13.36 4.54
C PHE A 193 -8.08 12.29 4.51
N SER A 194 -7.72 11.02 4.34
CA SER A 194 -8.69 9.94 4.11
C SER A 194 -9.60 9.66 5.31
N THR A 195 -9.13 9.96 6.52
CA THR A 195 -9.87 9.75 7.78
C THR A 195 -10.81 10.90 8.15
N ILE A 196 -10.72 12.04 7.46
CA ILE A 196 -11.60 13.19 7.69
C ILE A 196 -13.00 12.87 7.13
N TRP A 197 -14.05 13.06 7.95
CA TRP A 197 -15.43 12.89 7.51
C TRP A 197 -15.96 14.11 6.76
N MET A 198 -15.72 15.32 7.29
CA MET A 198 -16.18 16.59 6.72
C MET A 198 -15.11 17.66 6.93
N ASP A 199 -14.89 18.48 5.91
CA ASP A 199 -14.00 19.63 5.90
C ASP A 199 -14.52 20.66 4.88
N GLU A 200 -13.79 21.72 4.62
CA GLU A 200 -14.11 22.71 3.61
C GLU A 200 -12.88 23.07 2.76
N LEU A 201 -13.13 23.40 1.50
CA LEU A 201 -12.17 24.08 0.64
C LEU A 201 -12.49 25.58 0.66
N VAL A 202 -11.55 26.39 1.10
CA VAL A 202 -11.67 27.85 1.04
C VAL A 202 -11.01 28.34 -0.25
N HIS A 203 -11.82 28.87 -1.16
CA HIS A 203 -11.31 29.42 -2.43
C HIS A 203 -10.63 30.78 -2.19
N PRO A 204 -9.69 31.17 -3.05
CA PRO A 204 -9.04 32.49 -2.96
C PRO A 204 -10.02 33.67 -2.99
N SER A 205 -11.18 33.51 -3.59
CA SER A 205 -12.29 34.48 -3.56
C SER A 205 -13.00 34.61 -2.22
N GLY A 206 -12.69 33.75 -1.24
CA GLY A 206 -13.39 33.63 0.05
C GLY A 206 -14.63 32.72 0.00
N ARG A 207 -15.04 32.22 -1.17
CA ARG A 207 -16.08 31.21 -1.31
C ARG A 207 -15.64 29.91 -0.61
N LYS A 208 -16.58 29.17 -0.05
CA LYS A 208 -16.33 27.87 0.62
C LYS A 208 -17.09 26.75 -0.08
N THR A 209 -16.43 25.66 -0.30
CA THR A 209 -17.02 24.40 -0.79
C THR A 209 -16.86 23.32 0.28
N GLU A 210 -17.98 22.75 0.73
CA GLU A 210 -17.96 21.67 1.72
C GLU A 210 -17.38 20.39 1.10
N LEU A 211 -16.45 19.75 1.82
CA LEU A 211 -15.84 18.47 1.47
C LEU A 211 -16.45 17.38 2.38
N VAL A 212 -17.27 16.53 1.81
CA VAL A 212 -17.81 15.35 2.53
C VAL A 212 -17.16 14.11 1.99
N ASN A 213 -16.59 13.29 2.88
CA ASN A 213 -15.96 12.06 2.47
C ASN A 213 -16.97 11.10 1.83
N THR A 214 -16.73 10.75 0.58
CA THR A 214 -17.60 9.86 -0.20
C THR A 214 -17.60 8.43 0.33
N ASN A 215 -16.56 8.02 1.08
CA ASN A 215 -16.51 6.74 1.75
C ASN A 215 -17.19 6.82 3.13
N ARG A 216 -18.46 6.44 3.19
CA ARG A 216 -19.23 6.45 4.45
C ARG A 216 -18.69 5.54 5.52
N LEU A 217 -17.86 4.52 5.17
CA LEU A 217 -17.29 3.60 6.15
C LEU A 217 -16.33 4.32 7.11
N ILE A 218 -15.74 5.44 6.72
CA ILE A 218 -14.92 6.30 7.61
C ILE A 218 -15.71 6.68 8.87
N LYS A 219 -17.00 6.93 8.75
CA LYS A 219 -17.86 7.30 9.88
C LYS A 219 -18.56 6.11 10.55
N TYR A 220 -18.90 5.08 9.76
CA TYR A 220 -19.84 4.04 10.20
C TYR A 220 -19.24 2.64 10.35
N TYR A 221 -17.96 2.45 10.04
CA TYR A 221 -17.29 1.16 10.21
C TYR A 221 -16.02 1.35 11.06
N ASP A 222 -16.01 0.71 12.22
CA ASP A 222 -14.89 0.79 13.15
C ASP A 222 -13.59 0.26 12.53
N GLY A 223 -12.54 1.10 12.58
CA GLY A 223 -11.23 0.83 12.01
C GLY A 223 -11.09 1.18 10.53
N CYS A 224 -12.13 1.66 9.81
CA CYS A 224 -11.97 2.13 8.44
C CYS A 224 -11.10 3.39 8.41
N ASP A 225 -10.00 3.35 7.64
CA ASP A 225 -8.98 4.40 7.62
C ASP A 225 -8.67 4.95 6.22
N GLY A 226 -9.42 4.51 5.21
CA GLY A 226 -9.27 5.02 3.85
C GLY A 226 -10.16 4.33 2.83
N GLY A 227 -10.00 4.75 1.60
CA GLY A 227 -10.67 4.14 0.46
C GLY A 227 -11.16 5.16 -0.55
N LYS A 228 -11.69 4.64 -1.66
CA LYS A 228 -12.21 5.42 -2.77
C LYS A 228 -13.47 4.81 -3.32
N THR A 229 -14.50 5.63 -3.46
CA THR A 229 -15.75 5.26 -4.10
C THR A 229 -15.72 5.58 -5.60
N GLY A 230 -16.49 4.84 -6.38
CA GLY A 230 -16.78 5.14 -7.77
C GLY A 230 -18.26 4.86 -8.09
N SER A 231 -18.85 5.62 -9.01
CA SER A 231 -20.20 5.33 -9.50
C SER A 231 -20.42 5.97 -10.87
N THR A 232 -20.84 5.16 -11.83
CA THR A 232 -21.39 5.54 -13.12
C THR A 232 -22.50 4.56 -13.48
N ASN A 233 -23.28 4.85 -14.51
CA ASN A 233 -24.31 3.91 -14.97
C ASN A 233 -23.71 2.57 -15.44
N GLU A 234 -22.53 2.60 -16.03
CA GLU A 234 -21.83 1.41 -16.56
C GLU A 234 -21.15 0.62 -15.44
N ALA A 235 -20.44 1.32 -14.55
CA ALA A 235 -19.70 0.70 -13.46
C ALA A 235 -20.61 0.18 -12.32
N GLY A 236 -21.82 0.72 -12.21
CA GLY A 236 -22.62 0.56 -11.00
C GLY A 236 -21.98 1.30 -9.82
N CYS A 237 -22.10 0.77 -8.61
CA CYS A 237 -21.49 1.34 -7.41
C CYS A 237 -20.25 0.54 -7.03
N CYS A 238 -19.10 1.21 -6.97
CA CYS A 238 -17.80 0.61 -6.66
C CYS A 238 -17.19 1.23 -5.39
N LEU A 239 -16.41 0.43 -4.68
CA LEU A 239 -15.69 0.86 -3.48
C LEU A 239 -14.41 0.02 -3.34
N SER A 240 -13.28 0.67 -3.15
CA SER A 240 -12.09 0.08 -2.56
C SER A 240 -11.88 0.75 -1.21
N ALA A 241 -11.79 0.00 -0.12
CA ALA A 241 -11.63 0.55 1.23
C ALA A 241 -10.61 -0.24 2.04
N SER A 242 -9.97 0.42 2.99
CA SER A 242 -9.09 -0.19 3.98
C SER A 242 -9.67 -0.05 5.38
N ALA A 243 -9.41 -1.06 6.21
CA ALA A 243 -9.73 -1.02 7.62
C ALA A 243 -8.65 -1.71 8.44
N LYS A 244 -8.29 -1.11 9.59
CA LYS A 244 -7.28 -1.62 10.50
C LYS A 244 -7.90 -1.91 11.87
N ARG A 245 -7.69 -3.12 12.37
CA ARG A 245 -8.01 -3.50 13.76
C ARG A 245 -6.83 -4.24 14.35
N ASN A 246 -6.39 -3.77 15.52
CA ASN A 246 -5.16 -4.26 16.13
C ASN A 246 -3.97 -4.17 15.14
N ASN A 247 -3.26 -5.28 14.92
CA ASN A 247 -2.12 -5.35 14.01
C ASN A 247 -2.48 -5.86 12.60
N MET A 248 -3.76 -5.94 12.25
CA MET A 248 -4.23 -6.40 10.95
C MET A 248 -4.95 -5.29 10.20
N ARG A 249 -4.48 -4.97 8.98
CA ARG A 249 -5.17 -4.09 8.04
C ARG A 249 -5.64 -4.93 6.86
N LEU A 250 -6.88 -4.75 6.47
CA LEU A 250 -7.50 -5.41 5.32
C LEU A 250 -7.88 -4.39 4.26
N ILE A 251 -7.83 -4.81 3.01
CA ILE A 251 -8.35 -4.06 1.86
C ILE A 251 -9.51 -4.85 1.28
N SER A 252 -10.67 -4.21 1.18
CA SER A 252 -11.88 -4.78 0.58
C SER A 252 -12.27 -3.99 -0.66
N VAL A 253 -12.44 -4.69 -1.78
CA VAL A 253 -12.84 -4.11 -3.06
C VAL A 253 -14.17 -4.70 -3.49
N ILE A 254 -15.11 -3.82 -3.87
CA ILE A 254 -16.43 -4.14 -4.42
C ILE A 254 -16.58 -3.39 -5.74
N ILE A 255 -16.89 -4.10 -6.83
CA ILE A 255 -17.15 -3.52 -8.14
C ILE A 255 -18.52 -3.97 -8.64
N GLY A 256 -19.33 -3.04 -9.14
CA GLY A 256 -20.59 -3.36 -9.79
C GLY A 256 -21.73 -3.69 -8.83
N ALA A 257 -21.74 -3.16 -7.62
CA ALA A 257 -22.90 -3.25 -6.73
C ALA A 257 -24.07 -2.43 -7.30
N LYS A 258 -25.30 -2.92 -7.07
CA LYS A 258 -26.53 -2.33 -7.64
C LYS A 258 -26.85 -0.91 -7.13
N ASN A 259 -26.39 -0.55 -5.95
CA ASN A 259 -26.58 0.76 -5.35
C ASN A 259 -25.53 1.04 -4.27
N SER A 260 -25.52 2.29 -3.80
CA SER A 260 -24.57 2.77 -2.78
C SER A 260 -24.66 2.01 -1.46
N GLN A 261 -25.87 1.69 -0.98
CA GLN A 261 -26.04 0.95 0.28
C GLN A 261 -25.45 -0.46 0.18
N THR A 262 -25.71 -1.14 -0.95
CA THR A 262 -25.21 -2.50 -1.21
C THR A 262 -23.68 -2.53 -1.19
N ARG A 263 -23.00 -1.58 -1.87
CA ARG A 263 -21.52 -1.57 -1.87
C ARG A 263 -20.92 -1.42 -0.47
N PHE A 264 -21.50 -0.56 0.39
CA PHE A 264 -21.00 -0.40 1.76
C PHE A 264 -21.30 -1.62 2.62
N ASN A 265 -22.48 -2.21 2.49
CA ASN A 265 -22.85 -3.42 3.22
C ASN A 265 -21.95 -4.60 2.84
N GLU A 266 -21.70 -4.80 1.55
CA GLU A 266 -20.87 -5.90 1.06
C GLU A 266 -19.40 -5.72 1.44
N CYS A 267 -18.88 -4.49 1.36
CA CYS A 267 -17.52 -4.17 1.85
C CYS A 267 -17.41 -4.46 3.35
N SER A 268 -18.40 -4.06 4.15
CA SER A 268 -18.44 -4.35 5.59
C SER A 268 -18.54 -5.85 5.88
N LYS A 269 -19.30 -6.62 5.07
CA LYS A 269 -19.36 -8.08 5.19
C LYS A 269 -17.98 -8.71 4.97
N LEU A 270 -17.25 -8.27 3.95
CA LEU A 270 -15.90 -8.75 3.68
C LEU A 270 -14.93 -8.43 4.82
N PHE A 271 -14.95 -7.20 5.33
CA PHE A 271 -14.14 -6.84 6.49
C PHE A 271 -14.49 -7.69 7.72
N ASN A 272 -15.78 -7.84 8.03
CA ASN A 272 -16.24 -8.67 9.15
C ASN A 272 -15.80 -10.14 8.98
N TYR A 273 -15.91 -10.69 7.76
CA TYR A 273 -15.41 -12.02 7.45
C TYR A 273 -13.90 -12.13 7.70
N GLY A 274 -13.11 -11.16 7.19
CA GLY A 274 -11.68 -11.16 7.37
C GLY A 274 -11.27 -11.07 8.84
N PHE A 275 -11.78 -10.07 9.57
CA PHE A 275 -11.48 -9.90 10.99
C PHE A 275 -12.04 -11.00 11.90
N ALA A 276 -13.11 -11.69 11.50
CA ALA A 276 -13.63 -12.81 12.27
C ALA A 276 -12.81 -14.10 12.12
N ASN A 277 -12.30 -14.36 10.91
CA ASN A 277 -11.72 -15.66 10.56
C ASN A 277 -10.19 -15.67 10.50
N PHE A 278 -9.55 -14.50 10.44
CA PHE A 278 -8.08 -14.38 10.28
C PHE A 278 -7.47 -13.54 11.39
N GLU A 279 -6.19 -13.76 11.63
CA GLU A 279 -5.36 -12.98 12.53
C GLU A 279 -3.96 -12.78 11.94
N SER A 280 -3.33 -11.67 12.27
CA SER A 280 -1.93 -11.41 11.94
C SER A 280 -1.05 -11.94 13.07
N LYS A 281 -0.14 -12.87 12.74
CA LYS A 281 0.90 -13.36 13.64
C LYS A 281 2.23 -12.72 13.30
N ASN A 282 2.81 -12.04 14.27
CA ASN A 282 4.16 -11.48 14.14
C ASN A 282 5.19 -12.62 14.22
N ILE A 283 5.99 -12.79 13.19
CA ILE A 283 7.06 -13.79 13.08
C ILE A 283 8.40 -13.20 13.51
N ILE A 284 8.67 -11.96 13.10
CA ILE A 284 9.87 -11.20 13.49
C ILE A 284 9.43 -9.79 13.86
N SER A 285 9.95 -9.28 15.00
CA SER A 285 9.73 -7.91 15.43
C SER A 285 11.00 -7.09 15.39
N LEU A 286 10.93 -5.93 14.76
CA LEU A 286 12.03 -4.95 14.77
C LEU A 286 12.36 -4.43 16.18
N ASN A 287 11.42 -4.56 17.13
CA ASN A 287 11.59 -4.06 18.51
C ASN A 287 12.11 -5.12 19.49
N SER A 288 12.26 -6.36 19.05
CA SER A 288 12.77 -7.44 19.88
C SER A 288 14.13 -7.90 19.38
N PRO A 289 15.14 -8.06 20.26
CA PRO A 289 16.43 -8.59 19.83
C PRO A 289 16.27 -10.06 19.39
N VAL A 290 16.91 -10.40 18.27
CA VAL A 290 16.90 -11.76 17.71
C VAL A 290 18.09 -12.58 18.16
N ALA A 291 19.19 -11.95 18.52
CA ALA A 291 20.36 -12.58 19.10
C ALA A 291 21.24 -11.55 19.84
N ASN A 292 22.15 -12.07 20.69
CA ASN A 292 23.20 -11.28 21.34
C ASN A 292 24.56 -11.77 20.85
N LEU A 293 25.36 -10.88 20.28
CA LEU A 293 26.66 -11.19 19.70
C LEU A 293 27.81 -10.68 20.57
N LYS A 294 28.91 -11.45 20.65
CA LYS A 294 30.15 -10.98 21.24
C LYS A 294 30.80 -9.90 20.37
N VAL A 295 31.36 -8.88 21.04
CA VAL A 295 32.07 -7.78 20.39
C VAL A 295 33.57 -7.88 20.63
N ASN A 296 34.34 -8.03 19.57
CA ASN A 296 35.80 -7.98 19.65
C ASN A 296 36.29 -6.54 19.54
N LYS A 297 37.33 -6.21 20.31
CA LYS A 297 37.97 -4.87 20.29
C LYS A 297 37.03 -3.71 20.57
N GLY A 298 35.86 -3.96 21.17
CA GLY A 298 34.88 -2.96 21.53
C GLY A 298 34.92 -2.62 23.01
N LYS A 299 34.48 -1.41 23.38
CA LYS A 299 34.26 -1.04 24.80
C LYS A 299 33.19 -1.92 25.45
N LYS A 300 32.14 -2.28 24.69
CA LYS A 300 31.13 -3.28 25.09
C LYS A 300 31.58 -4.68 24.72
N GLU A 301 31.23 -5.65 25.54
CA GLU A 301 31.56 -7.07 25.33
C GLU A 301 30.55 -7.79 24.47
N THR A 302 29.31 -7.31 24.47
CA THR A 302 28.20 -7.89 23.70
C THR A 302 27.32 -6.79 23.13
N VAL A 303 26.55 -7.12 22.11
CA VAL A 303 25.54 -6.25 21.52
C VAL A 303 24.35 -7.07 21.04
N ASP A 304 23.15 -6.54 21.25
CA ASP A 304 21.93 -7.10 20.70
C ASP A 304 21.77 -6.74 19.22
N ILE A 305 21.35 -7.70 18.42
CA ILE A 305 21.00 -7.49 17.02
C ILE A 305 19.50 -7.61 16.82
N PHE A 306 18.98 -6.80 15.90
CA PHE A 306 17.55 -6.64 15.63
C PHE A 306 17.28 -6.80 14.15
N ALA A 307 16.07 -7.24 13.80
CA ALA A 307 15.60 -7.10 12.44
C ALA A 307 15.42 -5.60 12.09
N ASN A 308 15.66 -5.23 10.84
CA ASN A 308 15.46 -3.86 10.37
C ASN A 308 14.01 -3.57 9.96
N GLU A 309 13.16 -4.59 9.92
CA GLU A 309 11.72 -4.47 9.64
C GLU A 309 10.92 -5.55 10.38
N ASP A 310 9.62 -5.29 10.60
CA ASP A 310 8.67 -6.28 11.09
C ASP A 310 8.29 -7.26 9.97
N PHE A 311 8.07 -8.53 10.33
CA PHE A 311 7.46 -9.49 9.42
C PHE A 311 6.33 -10.23 10.11
N SER A 312 5.12 -10.05 9.55
CA SER A 312 3.91 -10.70 10.03
C SER A 312 3.27 -11.51 8.92
N VAL A 313 2.59 -12.57 9.29
CA VAL A 313 1.87 -13.44 8.37
C VAL A 313 0.41 -13.53 8.78
N ILE A 314 -0.47 -13.64 7.78
CA ILE A 314 -1.88 -13.87 8.00
C ILE A 314 -2.17 -15.37 8.10
N VAL A 315 -2.90 -15.76 9.14
CA VAL A 315 -3.34 -17.15 9.36
C VAL A 315 -4.83 -17.18 9.71
N LYS A 316 -5.50 -18.32 9.50
CA LYS A 316 -6.83 -18.54 10.07
C LYS A 316 -6.72 -18.50 11.60
N LYS A 317 -7.68 -17.91 12.29
CA LYS A 317 -7.70 -17.87 13.76
C LYS A 317 -7.61 -19.27 14.37
N GLY A 318 -6.69 -19.41 15.33
CA GLY A 318 -6.39 -20.71 15.95
C GLY A 318 -5.59 -21.66 15.06
N GLY A 319 -5.22 -21.24 13.84
CA GLY A 319 -4.35 -22.00 12.95
C GLY A 319 -2.86 -21.82 13.33
N GLU A 320 -2.07 -22.83 12.99
CA GLU A 320 -0.61 -22.73 13.04
C GLU A 320 -0.07 -22.12 11.73
N HIS A 321 1.13 -21.55 11.78
CA HIS A 321 1.83 -21.10 10.60
C HIS A 321 2.95 -22.07 10.24
N ASN A 322 3.16 -22.32 8.94
CA ASN A 322 4.24 -23.15 8.41
C ASN A 322 5.44 -22.26 8.00
N TYR A 323 5.77 -21.29 8.86
CA TYR A 323 6.92 -20.41 8.63
C TYR A 323 8.02 -20.76 9.60
N ASP A 324 9.23 -20.99 9.06
CA ASP A 324 10.46 -21.18 9.80
C ASP A 324 11.34 -19.94 9.66
N VAL A 325 12.04 -19.58 10.73
CA VAL A 325 13.00 -18.48 10.72
C VAL A 325 14.38 -19.02 11.05
N THR A 326 15.33 -18.76 10.15
CA THR A 326 16.75 -19.08 10.36
C THR A 326 17.55 -17.80 10.41
N PHE A 327 18.48 -17.69 11.37
CA PHE A 327 19.34 -16.51 11.49
C PHE A 327 20.74 -16.86 10.99
N GLU A 328 21.21 -16.12 9.98
CA GLU A 328 22.57 -16.16 9.51
C GLU A 328 23.32 -14.92 10.01
N ASN A 329 24.02 -15.09 11.13
CA ASN A 329 24.84 -14.05 11.71
C ASN A 329 26.17 -14.62 12.20
N PRO A 330 27.26 -13.83 12.24
CA PRO A 330 28.53 -14.27 12.77
C PRO A 330 28.42 -14.50 14.29
N ALA A 331 29.21 -15.41 14.83
CA ALA A 331 29.27 -15.66 16.28
C ALA A 331 29.81 -14.44 17.06
N LYS A 332 30.54 -13.56 16.40
CA LYS A 332 31.13 -12.34 16.96
C LYS A 332 31.33 -11.28 15.89
N ILE A 333 31.27 -10.02 16.28
CA ILE A 333 31.55 -8.86 15.44
C ILE A 333 32.70 -8.04 16.02
N SER A 334 33.29 -7.15 15.25
CA SER A 334 34.43 -6.32 15.70
C SER A 334 34.04 -4.84 15.63
N ALA A 335 34.42 -4.09 16.68
CA ALA A 335 34.34 -2.64 16.67
C ALA A 335 35.51 -2.02 15.85
N PRO A 336 35.33 -0.83 15.24
CA PRO A 336 34.12 0.00 15.30
C PRO A 336 33.04 -0.46 14.36
N LYS A 337 31.77 -0.20 14.73
CA LYS A 337 30.58 -0.33 13.86
C LYS A 337 29.59 0.78 14.18
N LYS A 338 28.85 1.24 13.16
CA LYS A 338 27.86 2.30 13.33
C LYS A 338 26.47 1.73 13.57
N GLU A 339 25.65 2.45 14.31
CA GLU A 339 24.23 2.17 14.41
C GLU A 339 23.59 2.03 13.01
N GLY A 340 22.69 1.04 12.85
CA GLY A 340 22.06 0.70 11.58
C GLY A 340 22.90 -0.21 10.66
N GLU A 341 24.16 -0.50 11.01
CA GLU A 341 25.00 -1.34 10.17
C GLU A 341 24.54 -2.81 10.19
N THR A 342 24.41 -3.39 8.99
CA THR A 342 24.00 -4.79 8.83
C THR A 342 25.09 -5.74 9.32
N VAL A 343 24.69 -6.71 10.14
CA VAL A 343 25.59 -7.71 10.75
C VAL A 343 25.18 -9.17 10.48
N GLY A 344 24.07 -9.37 9.78
CA GLY A 344 23.56 -10.68 9.44
C GLY A 344 22.23 -10.57 8.69
N LYS A 345 21.56 -11.69 8.53
CA LYS A 345 20.21 -11.74 7.95
C LYS A 345 19.36 -12.80 8.64
N ALA A 346 18.05 -12.56 8.69
CA ALA A 346 17.03 -13.54 8.99
C ALA A 346 16.44 -14.05 7.67
N ILE A 347 16.37 -15.37 7.51
CA ILE A 347 15.77 -16.03 6.36
C ILE A 347 14.45 -16.63 6.82
N ILE A 348 13.37 -16.21 6.22
CA ILE A 348 12.03 -16.69 6.50
C ILE A 348 11.63 -17.64 5.37
N SER A 349 11.29 -18.87 5.73
CA SER A 349 10.87 -19.91 4.81
C SER A 349 9.44 -20.36 5.10
N LYS A 350 8.72 -20.74 4.06
CA LYS A 350 7.41 -21.40 4.15
C LYS A 350 7.49 -22.71 3.38
N ASP A 351 7.14 -23.79 4.03
CA ASP A 351 7.19 -25.14 3.44
C ASP A 351 8.55 -25.44 2.77
N GLY A 352 9.66 -24.98 3.40
CA GLY A 352 11.03 -25.15 2.90
C GLY A 352 11.48 -24.17 1.81
N ASN A 353 10.59 -23.29 1.30
CA ASN A 353 10.94 -22.27 0.31
C ASN A 353 11.16 -20.91 0.98
N VAL A 354 12.27 -20.24 0.64
CA VAL A 354 12.55 -18.89 1.13
C VAL A 354 11.50 -17.91 0.57
N VAL A 355 10.82 -17.20 1.48
CA VAL A 355 9.80 -16.20 1.12
C VAL A 355 10.27 -14.78 1.37
N LYS A 356 11.19 -14.58 2.33
CA LYS A 356 11.71 -13.25 2.68
C LYS A 356 13.09 -13.37 3.31
N GLU A 357 13.98 -12.43 2.99
CA GLU A 357 15.22 -12.18 3.74
C GLU A 357 15.14 -10.79 4.37
N ILE A 358 15.49 -10.69 5.65
CA ILE A 358 15.46 -9.45 6.44
C ILE A 358 16.84 -9.19 6.99
N SER A 359 17.36 -7.99 6.81
CA SER A 359 18.67 -7.60 7.35
C SER A 359 18.62 -7.53 8.88
N LEU A 360 19.67 -8.03 9.52
CA LEU A 360 19.91 -7.88 10.94
C LEU A 360 20.89 -6.75 11.18
N ILE A 361 20.53 -5.83 12.04
CA ILE A 361 21.27 -4.60 12.33
C ILE A 361 21.57 -4.46 13.81
N ILE A 362 22.54 -3.63 14.14
CA ILE A 362 22.76 -3.11 15.50
C ILE A 362 22.06 -1.76 15.65
N LYS A 363 21.46 -1.52 16.82
CA LYS A 363 20.75 -0.25 17.13
C LYS A 363 21.59 0.71 17.97
N GLU A 364 22.90 0.47 18.04
CA GLU A 364 23.85 1.33 18.75
C GLU A 364 25.22 1.32 18.06
N THR A 365 25.96 2.40 18.20
CA THR A 365 27.33 2.49 17.71
C THR A 365 28.29 1.74 18.65
N LEU A 366 29.13 0.87 18.09
CA LEU A 366 30.17 0.14 18.81
C LEU A 366 31.49 0.89 18.70
N GLU A 367 31.91 1.49 19.81
CA GLU A 367 33.21 2.16 19.91
C GLU A 367 34.33 1.16 20.10
N PRO A 368 35.50 1.34 19.46
CA PRO A 368 36.66 0.50 19.69
C PRO A 368 37.28 0.77 21.06
N LEU A 369 37.93 -0.24 21.65
CA LEU A 369 38.76 -0.06 22.82
C LEU A 369 39.95 0.87 22.53
N THR A 370 40.17 1.84 23.39
CA THR A 370 41.38 2.67 23.40
C THR A 370 42.49 1.97 24.24
N LEU A 371 43.72 2.43 24.10
CA LEU A 371 44.85 1.94 24.94
C LEU A 371 44.55 2.15 26.43
N LYS A 372 43.89 3.27 26.80
CA LYS A 372 43.45 3.55 28.15
C LYS A 372 42.44 2.52 28.65
N ASP A 373 41.40 2.23 27.84
CA ASP A 373 40.37 1.24 28.19
C ASP A 373 40.98 -0.16 28.41
N CYS A 374 42.01 -0.54 27.60
CA CYS A 374 42.73 -1.77 27.78
C CYS A 374 43.52 -1.83 29.10
N PHE A 375 44.15 -0.71 29.47
CA PHE A 375 44.91 -0.60 30.71
C PHE A 375 44.00 -0.67 31.94
N ASP A 376 42.87 0.09 31.92
CA ASP A 376 41.87 0.11 32.96
C ASP A 376 41.30 -1.32 33.23
N LYS A 377 40.96 -2.05 32.17
CA LYS A 377 40.53 -3.46 32.26
C LYS A 377 41.53 -4.40 32.92
N ILE A 378 42.84 -4.19 32.65
CA ILE A 378 43.89 -5.01 33.28
C ILE A 378 43.95 -4.72 34.77
N VAL A 379 43.85 -3.45 35.14
CA VAL A 379 43.91 -3.03 36.57
C VAL A 379 42.69 -3.52 37.34
N GLU A 380 41.50 -3.56 36.77
CA GLU A 380 40.26 -4.06 37.39
C GLU A 380 40.27 -5.58 37.59
N THR A 381 41.09 -6.31 36.82
CA THR A 381 41.17 -7.79 36.90
C THR A 381 42.27 -8.27 37.87
N TRP A 382 43.05 -7.35 38.45
CA TRP A 382 44.06 -7.59 39.49
C TRP A 382 43.56 -7.14 40.85
#